data_a25cc08977d087ae4ef02432c12d56eb
#
_entry.id   a25cc08977d087ae4ef02432c12d56eb
#
_cell.length_a   1.000
_cell.length_b   1.000
_cell.length_c   1.000
_cell.angle_alpha   90.00
_cell.angle_beta   90.00
_cell.angle_gamma   90.00
#
_symmetry.space_group_name_H-M   'P 1'
#
loop_
_entity.id
_entity.type
_entity.pdbx_description
1 polymer ?
#
loop_
_entity_poly.entity_id
_entity_poly.type
_entity_poly.pdbx_seq_one_letter_code
_entity_poly.pdbx_strand_id
1 'polypeptide(L)'
;MKMRKLSFVAVVLVAVVASGETVDIAVETVRQGGARAVENVKVEVTDGTARFVWPRARIPSDAVCVSVKPAFSVARKGEEGYYVTPSGALCTFRLDDCNYAIHKNWFPMPVYGMKTPRTAFVAIVTGMKYDFSLVANAKKGVYSCFISFDMDVAHAYEDIAVDYVFLSGGDADYSGMARAYRRHQLARGACRPIAERVKTNPALAYAVQAPEIRIRQAWKPAPSPVPDQTELDEPPVTAYVTFDRVKDIIDACDAAGVGKAEYCLVGWNYRGHDGRWPQMFPVEPLLGGETKLRELIAYSLAKGHPMVGHANYRDAYLIADTFDFEYCQDRKDDGTMTDAKREAWSGGRCFRVCPRRAYEKYAIKHTAAMKALGFRGLGYIDVTSSRPLFACTDPRHPLNTAERAVWEKAILRLQSAAFGGSASEGGFDWCIGEVDSALTVVFADPFNDLPSGKKWHPMIDRYVPFWQLVYHGIVLSTPFRTMWNIEAKPDKWRYRLCAAEYGNRPTFYYYGRWNRPGEPDIHCGTPEELAESVRVIKEGADDYARRSDLQYHFMDRHDILGKDLVRTTYSNGARVYVNYADAPQTADGVTVPARDYAVVRPAPPLTASSARRR
;
A
#
# COMPACT_ATOMS: atom_id res chain seq x y z
N MET A 1 -38.60 6.33 -43.51
CA MET A 1 -38.56 5.07 -42.74
C MET A 1 -37.15 4.90 -42.15
N LYS A 2 -36.95 5.36 -40.91
CA LYS A 2 -35.62 5.31 -40.22
C LYS A 2 -35.53 4.01 -39.46
N MET A 3 -34.66 3.11 -39.87
CA MET A 3 -34.34 1.90 -39.16
C MET A 3 -33.58 2.25 -37.87
N ARG A 4 -34.16 1.93 -36.71
CA ARG A 4 -33.50 1.93 -35.41
C ARG A 4 -32.53 0.74 -35.37
N LYS A 5 -31.22 1.03 -35.25
CA LYS A 5 -30.25 0.00 -34.92
C LYS A 5 -30.46 -0.41 -33.45
N LEU A 6 -30.99 -1.61 -33.24
CA LEU A 6 -30.92 -2.26 -31.93
C LEU A 6 -29.47 -2.70 -31.70
N SER A 7 -28.81 -2.11 -30.73
CA SER A 7 -27.54 -2.64 -30.20
C SER A 7 -27.85 -3.86 -29.35
N PHE A 8 -27.55 -5.04 -29.88
CA PHE A 8 -27.50 -6.25 -29.04
C PHE A 8 -26.29 -6.15 -28.13
N VAL A 9 -26.53 -5.98 -26.84
CA VAL A 9 -25.52 -6.25 -25.81
C VAL A 9 -25.44 -7.76 -25.68
N ALA A 10 -24.41 -8.36 -26.25
CA ALA A 10 -24.11 -9.78 -26.04
C ALA A 10 -23.67 -9.94 -24.58
N VAL A 11 -24.54 -10.49 -23.75
CA VAL A 11 -24.17 -10.97 -22.41
C VAL A 11 -23.33 -12.23 -22.63
N VAL A 12 -22.01 -12.08 -22.55
CA VAL A 12 -21.10 -13.24 -22.53
C VAL A 12 -21.30 -13.93 -21.19
N LEU A 13 -22.01 -15.05 -21.18
CA LEU A 13 -22.10 -15.95 -20.04
C LEU A 13 -20.75 -16.62 -19.84
N VAL A 14 -19.99 -16.19 -18.85
CA VAL A 14 -18.80 -16.92 -18.38
C VAL A 14 -19.29 -18.26 -17.81
N ALA A 15 -18.79 -19.36 -18.33
CA ALA A 15 -19.14 -20.69 -17.86
C ALA A 15 -18.79 -20.84 -16.39
N VAL A 16 -19.74 -21.24 -15.57
CA VAL A 16 -19.57 -21.55 -14.16
C VAL A 16 -18.94 -22.94 -14.07
N VAL A 17 -17.77 -23.06 -13.43
CA VAL A 17 -17.25 -24.37 -13.04
C VAL A 17 -18.14 -24.88 -11.91
N ALA A 18 -18.90 -25.96 -12.17
CA ALA A 18 -19.88 -26.46 -11.21
C ALA A 18 -19.21 -27.16 -10.02
N SER A 19 -19.88 -27.17 -8.87
CA SER A 19 -19.45 -27.97 -7.73
C SER A 19 -19.46 -29.46 -8.09
N GLY A 20 -18.38 -30.20 -7.77
CA GLY A 20 -18.16 -31.59 -8.14
C GLY A 20 -17.40 -31.78 -9.47
N GLU A 21 -17.14 -30.72 -10.25
CA GLU A 21 -16.23 -30.78 -11.38
C GLU A 21 -14.78 -30.77 -10.89
N THR A 22 -13.87 -31.31 -11.71
CA THR A 22 -12.43 -31.26 -11.42
C THR A 22 -11.72 -30.34 -12.41
N VAL A 23 -10.69 -29.64 -11.91
CA VAL A 23 -9.78 -28.83 -12.72
C VAL A 23 -8.37 -29.41 -12.70
N ASP A 24 -7.67 -29.28 -13.83
CA ASP A 24 -6.30 -29.78 -13.97
C ASP A 24 -5.29 -28.67 -13.61
N ILE A 25 -4.33 -29.01 -12.77
CA ILE A 25 -3.21 -28.15 -12.37
C ILE A 25 -1.90 -28.91 -12.58
N ALA A 26 -1.01 -28.37 -13.40
CA ALA A 26 0.33 -28.91 -13.57
C ALA A 26 1.27 -28.30 -12.52
N VAL A 27 2.02 -29.14 -11.83
CA VAL A 27 3.09 -28.75 -10.92
C VAL A 27 4.42 -29.07 -11.61
N GLU A 28 5.16 -28.01 -11.95
CA GLU A 28 6.50 -28.15 -12.53
C GLU A 28 7.57 -27.90 -11.47
N THR A 29 8.42 -28.87 -11.20
CA THR A 29 9.57 -28.74 -10.31
C THR A 29 10.85 -28.68 -11.13
N VAL A 30 11.64 -27.63 -10.90
CA VAL A 30 12.99 -27.46 -11.46
C VAL A 30 13.99 -27.76 -10.36
N ARG A 31 14.97 -28.63 -10.65
CA ARG A 31 16.02 -29.03 -9.71
C ARG A 31 17.34 -28.35 -10.04
N GLN A 32 18.28 -28.38 -9.12
CA GLN A 32 19.68 -28.03 -9.39
C GLN A 32 20.19 -28.82 -10.60
N GLY A 33 20.97 -28.17 -11.48
CA GLY A 33 21.39 -28.78 -12.76
C GLY A 33 20.34 -28.68 -13.87
N GLY A 34 19.16 -28.10 -13.63
CA GLY A 34 18.16 -27.79 -14.67
C GLY A 34 17.19 -28.92 -15.02
N ALA A 35 17.25 -30.07 -14.33
CA ALA A 35 16.30 -31.17 -14.53
C ALA A 35 14.87 -30.71 -14.17
N ARG A 36 13.88 -31.10 -14.98
CA ARG A 36 12.48 -30.71 -14.83
C ARG A 36 11.60 -31.93 -14.68
N ALA A 37 10.65 -31.87 -13.76
CA ALA A 37 9.58 -32.84 -13.61
C ALA A 37 8.23 -32.11 -13.64
N VAL A 38 7.23 -32.70 -14.30
CA VAL A 38 5.87 -32.16 -14.35
C VAL A 38 4.91 -33.22 -13.86
N GLU A 39 4.07 -32.88 -12.92
CA GLU A 39 3.00 -33.73 -12.41
C GLU A 39 1.67 -33.01 -12.59
N ASN A 40 0.67 -33.74 -13.11
CA ASN A 40 -0.69 -33.23 -13.28
C ASN A 40 -1.56 -33.66 -12.08
N VAL A 41 -2.20 -32.71 -11.44
CA VAL A 41 -3.09 -32.93 -10.31
C VAL A 41 -4.50 -32.53 -10.69
N LYS A 42 -5.48 -33.39 -10.42
CA LYS A 42 -6.90 -33.05 -10.51
C LYS A 42 -7.38 -32.54 -9.17
N VAL A 43 -7.98 -31.37 -9.17
CA VAL A 43 -8.50 -30.71 -7.95
C VAL A 43 -10.01 -30.56 -8.10
N GLU A 44 -10.75 -31.08 -7.13
CA GLU A 44 -12.21 -30.94 -7.09
C GLU A 44 -12.61 -29.52 -6.75
N VAL A 45 -13.65 -29.01 -7.41
CA VAL A 45 -14.25 -27.71 -7.12
C VAL A 45 -15.39 -27.91 -6.13
N THR A 46 -15.25 -27.34 -4.96
CA THR A 46 -16.26 -27.34 -3.91
C THR A 46 -16.66 -25.90 -3.58
N ASP A 47 -17.95 -25.61 -3.59
CA ASP A 47 -18.50 -24.26 -3.35
C ASP A 47 -17.80 -23.18 -4.22
N GLY A 48 -17.58 -23.50 -5.49
CA GLY A 48 -16.95 -22.60 -6.46
C GLY A 48 -15.45 -22.37 -6.22
N THR A 49 -14.80 -23.20 -5.40
CA THR A 49 -13.37 -23.06 -5.08
C THR A 49 -12.62 -24.37 -5.31
N ALA A 50 -11.54 -24.31 -6.09
CA ALA A 50 -10.56 -25.39 -6.18
C ALA A 50 -9.42 -25.12 -5.18
N ARG A 51 -9.32 -25.94 -4.12
CA ARG A 51 -8.27 -25.81 -3.10
C ARG A 51 -7.09 -26.70 -3.45
N PHE A 52 -6.07 -26.11 -4.02
CA PHE A 52 -4.83 -26.82 -4.39
C PHE A 52 -3.86 -26.81 -3.19
N VAL A 53 -3.32 -27.99 -2.86
CA VAL A 53 -2.25 -28.15 -1.87
C VAL A 53 -1.17 -29.07 -2.44
N TRP A 54 0.08 -28.61 -2.37
CA TRP A 54 1.25 -29.42 -2.68
C TRP A 54 2.07 -29.62 -1.41
N PRO A 55 2.06 -30.82 -0.83
CA PRO A 55 2.72 -31.09 0.44
C PRO A 55 4.23 -30.79 0.37
N ARG A 56 4.74 -30.13 1.41
CA ARG A 56 6.16 -29.85 1.57
C ARG A 56 7.04 -31.11 1.41
N ALA A 57 6.58 -32.25 1.90
CA ALA A 57 7.29 -33.52 1.81
C ALA A 57 7.51 -34.00 0.35
N ARG A 58 6.75 -33.47 -0.61
CA ARG A 58 6.91 -33.78 -2.04
C ARG A 58 7.90 -32.84 -2.75
N ILE A 59 8.38 -31.82 -2.10
CA ILE A 59 9.36 -30.89 -2.66
C ILE A 59 10.76 -31.49 -2.48
N PRO A 60 11.48 -31.82 -3.55
CA PRO A 60 12.83 -32.36 -3.44
C PRO A 60 13.78 -31.37 -2.76
N SER A 61 14.74 -31.86 -2.00
CA SER A 61 15.73 -31.02 -1.30
C SER A 61 16.65 -30.24 -2.24
N ASP A 62 16.78 -30.69 -3.49
CA ASP A 62 17.50 -30.03 -4.57
C ASP A 62 16.61 -29.20 -5.51
N ALA A 63 15.33 -28.97 -5.13
CA ALA A 63 14.44 -28.12 -5.91
C ALA A 63 14.90 -26.66 -5.83
N VAL A 64 14.98 -26.01 -6.98
CA VAL A 64 15.27 -24.57 -7.08
C VAL A 64 14.02 -23.75 -7.37
N CYS A 65 12.98 -24.40 -7.94
CA CYS A 65 11.73 -23.73 -8.25
C CYS A 65 10.58 -24.75 -8.34
N VAL A 66 9.40 -24.37 -7.80
CA VAL A 66 8.15 -25.10 -7.98
C VAL A 66 7.11 -24.15 -8.57
N SER A 67 6.59 -24.47 -9.76
CA SER A 67 5.56 -23.66 -10.44
C SER A 67 4.22 -24.37 -10.45
N VAL A 68 3.15 -23.66 -10.07
CA VAL A 68 1.77 -24.14 -10.06
C VAL A 68 1.02 -23.52 -11.23
N LYS A 69 0.74 -24.34 -12.25
CA LYS A 69 0.24 -23.92 -13.56
C LYS A 69 -1.16 -24.49 -13.84
N PRO A 70 -2.24 -23.73 -13.52
CA PRO A 70 -3.60 -24.21 -13.79
C PRO A 70 -3.90 -24.19 -15.29
N ALA A 71 -4.50 -25.26 -15.80
CA ALA A 71 -4.86 -25.40 -17.21
C ALA A 71 -5.90 -24.36 -17.67
N PHE A 72 -6.72 -23.85 -16.74
CA PHE A 72 -7.73 -22.83 -17.00
C PHE A 72 -7.18 -21.39 -16.98
N SER A 73 -5.92 -21.18 -16.57
CA SER A 73 -5.27 -19.86 -16.55
C SER A 73 -4.55 -19.56 -17.88
N VAL A 74 -5.26 -19.76 -18.98
CA VAL A 74 -4.75 -19.63 -20.35
C VAL A 74 -5.74 -18.82 -21.20
N ALA A 75 -5.23 -17.92 -22.03
CA ALA A 75 -6.01 -17.17 -23.02
C ALA A 75 -5.26 -17.09 -24.36
N ARG A 76 -5.96 -16.63 -25.39
CA ARG A 76 -5.37 -16.37 -26.71
C ARG A 76 -5.42 -14.88 -27.03
N LYS A 77 -4.47 -14.41 -27.82
CA LYS A 77 -4.47 -13.05 -28.37
C LYS A 77 -5.81 -12.74 -29.03
N GLY A 78 -6.38 -11.60 -28.69
CA GLY A 78 -7.67 -11.13 -29.21
C GLY A 78 -8.89 -11.68 -28.47
N GLU A 79 -8.77 -12.64 -27.56
CA GLU A 79 -9.87 -13.03 -26.68
C GLU A 79 -10.28 -11.87 -25.77
N GLU A 80 -11.58 -11.73 -25.51
CA GLU A 80 -12.10 -10.78 -24.53
C GLU A 80 -11.66 -11.20 -23.12
N GLY A 81 -11.17 -10.23 -22.35
CA GLY A 81 -10.75 -10.47 -20.98
C GLY A 81 -9.38 -9.87 -20.66
N TYR A 82 -8.87 -10.28 -19.51
CA TYR A 82 -7.62 -9.76 -18.96
C TYR A 82 -7.12 -10.64 -17.81
N TYR A 83 -5.90 -10.43 -17.40
CA TYR A 83 -5.49 -10.75 -16.03
C TYR A 83 -5.25 -9.45 -15.24
N VAL A 84 -5.48 -9.52 -13.93
CA VAL A 84 -5.22 -8.42 -12.97
C VAL A 84 -4.12 -8.85 -12.00
N THR A 85 -3.11 -8.01 -11.89
CA THR A 85 -2.00 -8.25 -10.96
C THR A 85 -2.35 -7.82 -9.54
N PRO A 86 -1.61 -8.26 -8.52
CA PRO A 86 -1.80 -7.83 -7.14
C PRO A 86 -1.78 -6.31 -6.91
N SER A 87 -1.05 -5.57 -7.75
CA SER A 87 -0.98 -4.11 -7.72
C SER A 87 -2.08 -3.41 -8.50
N GLY A 88 -3.00 -4.15 -9.11
CA GLY A 88 -4.11 -3.60 -9.88
C GLY A 88 -3.78 -3.29 -11.35
N ALA A 89 -2.68 -3.80 -11.90
CA ALA A 89 -2.44 -3.68 -13.33
C ALA A 89 -3.37 -4.61 -14.11
N LEU A 90 -4.18 -4.05 -15.01
CA LEU A 90 -4.97 -4.79 -15.98
C LEU A 90 -4.14 -5.01 -17.25
N CYS A 91 -4.14 -6.26 -17.71
CA CYS A 91 -3.37 -6.71 -18.87
C CYS A 91 -4.27 -7.53 -19.80
N THR A 92 -4.72 -6.92 -20.90
CA THR A 92 -5.52 -7.59 -21.94
C THR A 92 -4.65 -8.46 -22.87
N PHE A 93 -5.26 -9.36 -23.59
CA PHE A 93 -4.57 -10.36 -24.42
C PHE A 93 -4.27 -9.83 -25.83
N ARG A 94 -3.35 -8.86 -25.96
CA ARG A 94 -3.08 -8.14 -27.22
C ARG A 94 -1.72 -8.39 -27.86
N LEU A 95 -0.79 -9.01 -27.13
CA LEU A 95 0.58 -9.22 -27.59
C LEU A 95 0.80 -10.63 -28.12
N ASP A 96 1.75 -10.79 -29.04
CA ASP A 96 2.19 -12.10 -29.53
C ASP A 96 3.23 -12.72 -28.61
N ASP A 97 4.24 -11.95 -28.25
CA ASP A 97 5.33 -12.40 -27.39
C ASP A 97 5.65 -11.33 -26.36
N CYS A 98 5.59 -11.72 -25.10
CA CYS A 98 6.01 -10.89 -23.97
C CYS A 98 6.16 -11.75 -22.71
N ASN A 99 7.10 -11.42 -21.88
CA ASN A 99 7.27 -12.01 -20.56
C ASN A 99 7.15 -10.94 -19.49
N TYR A 100 6.26 -11.16 -18.53
CA TYR A 100 6.07 -10.30 -17.39
C TYR A 100 6.13 -11.14 -16.13
N ALA A 101 7.22 -10.99 -15.38
CA ALA A 101 7.36 -11.66 -14.10
C ALA A 101 7.52 -10.59 -13.01
N ILE A 102 6.68 -10.69 -12.00
CA ILE A 102 6.87 -9.95 -10.76
C ILE A 102 7.58 -10.90 -9.82
N HIS A 103 8.87 -10.67 -9.62
CA HIS A 103 9.71 -11.54 -8.82
C HIS A 103 9.65 -11.21 -7.34
N LYS A 104 9.80 -12.25 -6.50
CA LYS A 104 10.17 -12.17 -5.09
C LYS A 104 9.27 -11.26 -4.27
N ASN A 105 7.97 -11.55 -4.25
CA ASN A 105 7.06 -10.97 -3.26
C ASN A 105 6.89 -9.43 -3.31
N TRP A 106 7.26 -8.78 -4.39
CA TRP A 106 6.99 -7.35 -4.59
C TRP A 106 5.52 -7.08 -4.92
N PHE A 107 4.62 -7.84 -4.28
CA PHE A 107 3.18 -7.66 -4.42
C PHE A 107 2.59 -7.14 -3.13
N PRO A 108 1.69 -6.19 -3.21
CA PRO A 108 0.97 -5.73 -2.02
C PRO A 108 0.02 -6.81 -1.46
N MET A 109 -0.37 -7.81 -2.25
CA MET A 109 -1.32 -8.87 -1.86
C MET A 109 -0.96 -10.22 -2.51
N PRO A 110 -1.18 -11.36 -1.85
CA PRO A 110 -0.88 -12.70 -2.38
C PRO A 110 -2.00 -13.22 -3.30
N VAL A 111 -2.40 -12.42 -4.29
CA VAL A 111 -3.48 -12.76 -5.21
C VAL A 111 -3.19 -12.33 -6.65
N TYR A 112 -3.78 -13.02 -7.61
CA TYR A 112 -3.98 -12.51 -8.96
C TYR A 112 -5.34 -12.98 -9.48
N GLY A 113 -5.87 -12.30 -10.49
CA GLY A 113 -7.11 -12.71 -11.13
C GLY A 113 -6.99 -12.83 -12.64
N MET A 114 -7.86 -13.63 -13.23
CA MET A 114 -7.98 -13.75 -14.68
C MET A 114 -9.44 -13.87 -15.09
N LYS A 115 -9.80 -13.18 -16.15
CA LYS A 115 -11.08 -13.30 -16.85
C LYS A 115 -10.83 -13.62 -18.30
N THR A 116 -11.54 -14.63 -18.79
CA THR A 116 -11.60 -15.02 -20.21
C THR A 116 -13.08 -15.21 -20.60
N PRO A 117 -13.41 -15.47 -21.87
CA PRO A 117 -14.78 -15.84 -22.24
C PRO A 117 -15.25 -17.16 -21.59
N ARG A 118 -14.31 -18.01 -21.15
CA ARG A 118 -14.59 -19.34 -20.59
C ARG A 118 -14.67 -19.35 -19.08
N THR A 119 -13.92 -18.48 -18.39
CA THR A 119 -13.82 -18.51 -16.93
C THR A 119 -13.41 -17.16 -16.36
N ALA A 120 -13.81 -16.90 -15.12
CA ALA A 120 -13.26 -15.82 -14.31
C ALA A 120 -12.94 -16.38 -12.92
N PHE A 121 -11.76 -16.09 -12.41
CA PHE A 121 -11.32 -16.54 -11.09
C PHE A 121 -10.36 -15.56 -10.43
N VAL A 122 -10.24 -15.67 -9.11
CA VAL A 122 -9.12 -15.13 -8.34
C VAL A 122 -8.35 -16.28 -7.70
N ALA A 123 -7.04 -16.28 -7.88
CA ALA A 123 -6.11 -17.17 -7.18
C ALA A 123 -5.63 -16.49 -5.90
N ILE A 124 -5.75 -17.17 -4.77
CA ILE A 124 -5.33 -16.70 -3.44
C ILE A 124 -4.23 -17.64 -2.96
N VAL A 125 -3.01 -17.14 -2.82
CA VAL A 125 -1.91 -17.93 -2.25
C VAL A 125 -2.08 -18.00 -0.74
N THR A 126 -2.31 -19.20 -0.22
CA THR A 126 -2.61 -19.45 1.20
C THR A 126 -1.46 -20.12 1.94
N GLY A 127 -0.61 -20.89 1.24
CA GLY A 127 0.63 -21.48 1.75
C GLY A 127 1.85 -20.97 1.00
N MET A 128 2.97 -20.79 1.68
CA MET A 128 4.18 -20.10 1.19
C MET A 128 3.88 -18.69 0.64
N LYS A 129 2.88 -18.03 1.20
CA LYS A 129 2.27 -16.79 0.67
C LYS A 129 3.19 -15.56 0.66
N TYR A 130 4.36 -15.65 1.27
CA TYR A 130 5.35 -14.57 1.28
C TYR A 130 6.52 -14.85 0.32
N ASP A 131 6.57 -16.02 -0.32
CA ASP A 131 7.73 -16.50 -1.07
C ASP A 131 7.36 -17.02 -2.46
N PHE A 132 6.48 -16.31 -3.16
CA PHE A 132 6.08 -16.66 -4.52
C PHE A 132 6.40 -15.55 -5.52
N SER A 133 6.40 -15.90 -6.78
CA SER A 133 6.46 -14.99 -7.93
C SER A 133 5.23 -15.18 -8.81
N LEU A 134 4.70 -14.10 -9.37
CA LEU A 134 3.66 -14.15 -10.39
C LEU A 134 4.35 -14.11 -11.77
N VAL A 135 4.06 -15.08 -12.62
CA VAL A 135 4.59 -15.17 -13.97
C VAL A 135 3.44 -15.09 -14.96
N ALA A 136 3.50 -14.11 -15.85
CA ALA A 136 2.57 -13.98 -16.96
C ALA A 136 3.36 -13.94 -18.27
N ASN A 137 3.09 -14.89 -19.16
CA ASN A 137 3.77 -15.03 -20.44
C ASN A 137 2.78 -14.92 -21.58
N ALA A 138 3.17 -14.24 -22.65
CA ALA A 138 2.59 -14.39 -23.97
C ALA A 138 3.65 -15.01 -24.88
N LYS A 139 3.31 -16.11 -25.56
CA LYS A 139 4.19 -16.76 -26.54
C LYS A 139 3.37 -17.20 -27.75
N LYS A 140 3.69 -16.64 -28.92
CA LYS A 140 2.92 -16.85 -30.16
C LYS A 140 1.41 -16.62 -29.95
N GLY A 141 1.06 -15.57 -29.21
CA GLY A 141 -0.31 -15.20 -28.91
C GLY A 141 -1.03 -16.10 -27.89
N VAL A 142 -0.35 -17.05 -27.26
CA VAL A 142 -0.90 -17.84 -26.14
C VAL A 142 -0.42 -17.24 -24.82
N TYR A 143 -1.36 -16.85 -23.99
CA TYR A 143 -1.12 -16.30 -22.66
C TYR A 143 -1.24 -17.39 -21.61
N SER A 144 -0.33 -17.38 -20.64
CA SER A 144 -0.44 -18.16 -19.40
C SER A 144 -0.07 -17.30 -18.21
N CYS A 145 -0.82 -17.43 -17.11
CA CYS A 145 -0.55 -16.73 -15.86
C CYS A 145 -0.53 -17.76 -14.72
N PHE A 146 0.55 -17.80 -13.95
CA PHE A 146 0.74 -18.81 -12.91
C PHE A 146 1.66 -18.32 -11.78
N ILE A 147 1.69 -19.07 -10.70
CA ILE A 147 2.49 -18.80 -9.50
C ILE A 147 3.71 -19.72 -9.50
N SER A 148 4.86 -19.16 -9.16
CA SER A 148 6.13 -19.86 -9.05
C SER A 148 6.78 -19.56 -7.70
N PHE A 149 7.26 -20.60 -7.01
CA PHE A 149 7.94 -20.52 -5.73
C PHE A 149 9.43 -20.76 -5.93
N ASP A 150 10.24 -19.81 -5.49
CA ASP A 150 11.70 -19.89 -5.56
C ASP A 150 12.21 -20.61 -4.29
N MET A 151 12.71 -21.82 -4.44
CA MET A 151 13.16 -22.67 -3.33
C MET A 151 14.60 -22.39 -2.90
N ASP A 152 15.41 -21.77 -3.77
CA ASP A 152 16.79 -21.40 -3.42
C ASP A 152 16.83 -20.32 -2.31
N VAL A 153 15.83 -19.46 -2.29
CA VAL A 153 15.78 -18.31 -1.36
C VAL A 153 15.01 -18.62 -0.07
N ALA A 154 13.94 -19.40 -0.17
CA ALA A 154 12.96 -19.49 0.91
C ALA A 154 12.98 -20.80 1.68
N HIS A 155 13.60 -21.87 1.23
CA HIS A 155 13.42 -23.24 1.74
C HIS A 155 11.99 -23.49 2.22
N ALA A 156 11.26 -24.40 1.63
CA ALA A 156 9.85 -24.63 1.98
C ALA A 156 9.67 -24.86 3.48
N TYR A 157 9.03 -23.93 4.18
CA TYR A 157 8.72 -24.03 5.61
C TYR A 157 7.30 -24.52 5.88
N GLU A 158 6.43 -24.50 4.87
CA GLU A 158 5.06 -25.02 4.90
C GLU A 158 4.66 -25.59 3.54
N ASP A 159 3.48 -26.19 3.42
CA ASP A 159 2.94 -26.67 2.14
C ASP A 159 2.70 -25.49 1.20
N ILE A 160 2.89 -25.70 -0.11
CA ILE A 160 2.43 -24.75 -1.13
C ILE A 160 0.91 -24.90 -1.26
N ALA A 161 0.17 -23.82 -1.09
CA ALA A 161 -1.28 -23.85 -1.20
C ALA A 161 -1.84 -22.63 -1.94
N VAL A 162 -2.81 -22.89 -2.83
CA VAL A 162 -3.49 -21.86 -3.62
C VAL A 162 -4.98 -22.19 -3.73
N ASP A 163 -5.83 -21.25 -3.34
CA ASP A 163 -7.27 -21.33 -3.52
C ASP A 163 -7.67 -20.61 -4.80
N TYR A 164 -8.24 -21.31 -5.76
CA TYR A 164 -8.80 -20.73 -6.99
C TYR A 164 -10.30 -20.56 -6.82
N VAL A 165 -10.75 -19.33 -6.56
CA VAL A 165 -12.16 -18.99 -6.39
C VAL A 165 -12.75 -18.60 -7.74
N PHE A 166 -13.65 -19.41 -8.29
CA PHE A 166 -14.34 -19.17 -9.55
C PHE A 166 -15.50 -18.20 -9.37
N LEU A 167 -15.67 -17.30 -10.32
CA LEU A 167 -16.64 -16.21 -10.27
C LEU A 167 -17.54 -16.23 -11.50
N SER A 168 -18.81 -15.83 -11.32
CA SER A 168 -19.81 -15.82 -12.37
C SER A 168 -20.72 -14.59 -12.32
N GLY A 169 -21.48 -14.38 -13.37
CA GLY A 169 -22.47 -13.29 -13.45
C GLY A 169 -21.84 -11.92 -13.21
N GLY A 170 -22.45 -11.12 -12.36
CA GLY A 170 -22.00 -9.77 -12.01
C GLY A 170 -20.70 -9.71 -11.20
N ASP A 171 -20.21 -10.86 -10.69
CA ASP A 171 -18.93 -10.99 -9.97
C ASP A 171 -17.76 -11.43 -10.87
N ALA A 172 -18.03 -11.74 -12.15
CA ALA A 172 -17.00 -12.19 -13.09
C ALA A 172 -16.15 -11.02 -13.63
N ASP A 173 -15.60 -10.22 -12.73
CA ASP A 173 -14.71 -9.09 -13.03
C ASP A 173 -13.71 -8.84 -11.88
N TYR A 174 -12.77 -7.90 -12.08
CA TYR A 174 -11.76 -7.59 -11.06
C TYR A 174 -12.37 -7.06 -9.74
N SER A 175 -13.53 -6.42 -9.78
CA SER A 175 -14.22 -5.99 -8.56
C SER A 175 -14.74 -7.19 -7.76
N GLY A 176 -15.30 -8.20 -8.44
CA GLY A 176 -15.70 -9.47 -7.82
C GLY A 176 -14.50 -10.26 -7.30
N MET A 177 -13.38 -10.28 -8.03
CA MET A 177 -12.12 -10.88 -7.59
C MET A 177 -11.63 -10.24 -6.28
N ALA A 178 -11.64 -8.91 -6.21
CA ALA A 178 -11.25 -8.17 -5.01
C ALA A 178 -12.22 -8.45 -3.84
N ARG A 179 -13.54 -8.45 -4.08
CA ARG A 179 -14.54 -8.80 -3.04
C ARG A 179 -14.35 -10.22 -2.53
N ALA A 180 -14.02 -11.17 -3.39
CA ALA A 180 -13.74 -12.56 -2.97
C ALA A 180 -12.54 -12.61 -2.03
N TYR A 181 -11.46 -11.91 -2.34
CA TYR A 181 -10.29 -11.85 -1.46
C TYR A 181 -10.59 -11.09 -0.16
N ARG A 182 -11.34 -9.99 -0.20
CA ARG A 182 -11.80 -9.29 1.02
C ARG A 182 -12.60 -10.21 1.93
N ARG A 183 -13.55 -10.99 1.37
CA ARG A 183 -14.31 -12.00 2.15
C ARG A 183 -13.39 -13.02 2.81
N HIS A 184 -12.40 -13.52 2.08
CA HIS A 184 -11.39 -14.43 2.63
C HIS A 184 -10.65 -13.81 3.82
N GLN A 185 -10.20 -12.55 3.71
CA GLN A 185 -9.50 -11.84 4.78
C GLN A 185 -10.37 -11.61 6.03
N LEU A 186 -11.62 -11.20 5.83
CA LEU A 186 -12.57 -11.00 6.92
C LEU A 186 -12.94 -12.32 7.61
N ALA A 187 -13.22 -13.37 6.82
CA ALA A 187 -13.63 -14.67 7.34
C ALA A 187 -12.55 -15.34 8.22
N ARG A 188 -11.28 -15.17 7.86
CA ARG A 188 -10.16 -15.69 8.68
C ARG A 188 -9.75 -14.76 9.83
N GLY A 189 -10.46 -13.66 10.05
CA GLY A 189 -10.18 -12.70 11.12
C GLY A 189 -8.88 -11.89 10.94
N ALA A 190 -8.35 -11.80 9.72
CA ALA A 190 -7.12 -11.07 9.44
C ALA A 190 -7.26 -9.57 9.63
N CYS A 191 -8.47 -9.04 9.48
CA CYS A 191 -8.78 -7.63 9.61
C CYS A 191 -10.24 -7.41 10.02
N ARG A 192 -10.57 -6.18 10.43
CA ARG A 192 -11.93 -5.76 10.78
C ARG A 192 -12.26 -4.42 10.14
N PRO A 193 -13.56 -4.14 9.84
CA PRO A 193 -13.98 -2.87 9.26
C PRO A 193 -13.63 -1.66 10.14
N ILE A 194 -13.30 -0.54 9.52
CA ILE A 194 -13.13 0.76 10.20
C ILE A 194 -14.38 1.10 11.00
N ALA A 195 -15.58 0.92 10.43
CA ALA A 195 -16.85 1.20 11.08
C ALA A 195 -17.06 0.47 12.42
N GLU A 196 -16.42 -0.66 12.62
CA GLU A 196 -16.41 -1.39 13.89
C GLU A 196 -15.32 -0.87 14.84
N ARG A 197 -14.11 -0.70 14.33
CA ARG A 197 -12.94 -0.34 15.13
C ARG A 197 -13.01 1.07 15.70
N VAL A 198 -13.61 2.02 15.01
CA VAL A 198 -13.78 3.39 15.51
C VAL A 198 -14.65 3.48 16.77
N LYS A 199 -15.47 2.46 17.06
CA LYS A 199 -16.29 2.42 18.28
C LYS A 199 -15.46 2.32 19.56
N THR A 200 -14.25 1.80 19.44
CA THR A 200 -13.31 1.58 20.56
C THR A 200 -11.94 2.20 20.33
N ASN A 201 -11.68 2.77 19.16
CA ASN A 201 -10.42 3.42 18.82
C ASN A 201 -10.65 4.89 18.44
N PRO A 202 -10.51 5.83 19.39
CA PRO A 202 -10.72 7.26 19.15
C PRO A 202 -9.66 7.87 18.22
N ALA A 203 -8.42 7.35 18.20
CA ALA A 203 -7.37 7.82 17.30
C ALA A 203 -7.73 7.52 15.84
N LEU A 204 -8.22 6.31 15.55
CA LEU A 204 -8.71 5.96 14.23
C LEU A 204 -9.95 6.77 13.85
N ALA A 205 -10.90 6.96 14.79
CA ALA A 205 -12.10 7.76 14.56
C ALA A 205 -11.77 9.22 14.20
N TYR A 206 -10.71 9.77 14.80
CA TYR A 206 -10.19 11.09 14.45
C TYR A 206 -9.55 11.08 13.05
N ALA A 207 -8.64 10.14 12.80
CA ALA A 207 -7.88 10.05 11.55
C ALA A 207 -8.77 9.86 10.30
N VAL A 208 -9.91 9.17 10.43
CA VAL A 208 -10.91 9.03 9.35
C VAL A 208 -11.39 10.39 8.82
N GLN A 209 -11.46 11.41 9.68
CA GLN A 209 -11.99 12.72 9.35
C GLN A 209 -10.88 13.78 9.12
N ALA A 210 -9.63 13.43 9.36
CA ALA A 210 -8.51 14.35 9.35
C ALA A 210 -7.54 14.05 8.21
N PRO A 211 -7.04 15.05 7.46
CA PRO A 211 -5.84 14.89 6.67
C PRO A 211 -4.63 14.60 7.56
N GLU A 212 -3.59 14.00 6.98
CA GLU A 212 -2.29 13.87 7.60
C GLU A 212 -1.36 14.99 7.11
N ILE A 213 -0.74 15.73 8.03
CA ILE A 213 0.26 16.77 7.74
C ILE A 213 1.61 16.31 8.27
N ARG A 214 2.51 15.97 7.36
CA ARG A 214 3.85 15.50 7.66
C ARG A 214 4.82 16.66 7.57
N ILE A 215 5.66 16.83 8.60
CA ILE A 215 6.59 17.94 8.68
C ILE A 215 8.01 17.41 8.83
N ARG A 216 8.82 17.56 7.78
CA ARG A 216 10.23 17.23 7.84
C ARG A 216 11.00 18.38 8.46
N GLN A 217 11.56 18.11 9.63
CA GLN A 217 12.11 19.14 10.49
C GLN A 217 13.62 19.31 10.34
N ALA A 218 14.37 18.22 10.46
CA ALA A 218 15.81 18.24 10.36
C ALA A 218 16.34 17.05 9.57
N TRP A 219 17.42 17.23 8.83
CA TRP A 219 18.09 16.14 8.11
C TRP A 219 19.49 16.55 7.61
N LYS A 220 20.33 15.56 7.34
CA LYS A 220 21.59 15.69 6.64
C LYS A 220 21.37 15.55 5.13
N PRO A 221 22.35 15.93 4.26
CA PRO A 221 22.24 15.71 2.82
C PRO A 221 21.87 14.25 2.47
N ALA A 222 20.98 14.06 1.51
CA ALA A 222 20.58 12.76 0.99
C ALA A 222 20.47 12.83 -0.55
N PRO A 223 21.25 12.01 -1.30
CA PRO A 223 22.22 11.02 -0.77
C PRO A 223 23.38 11.67 -0.02
N SER A 224 23.94 10.95 0.94
CA SER A 224 25.09 11.44 1.70
C SER A 224 26.33 11.51 0.83
N PRO A 225 27.12 12.60 0.89
CA PRO A 225 28.44 12.65 0.24
C PRO A 225 29.47 11.74 0.91
N VAL A 226 29.21 11.27 2.14
CA VAL A 226 30.07 10.37 2.92
C VAL A 226 29.33 9.07 3.19
N PRO A 227 29.62 7.98 2.45
CA PRO A 227 28.94 6.69 2.62
C PRO A 227 29.16 6.04 3.99
N ASP A 228 30.39 6.03 4.46
CA ASP A 228 30.81 5.44 5.74
C ASP A 228 31.19 6.56 6.71
N GLN A 229 30.16 7.22 7.26
CA GLN A 229 30.30 8.37 8.15
C GLN A 229 30.96 7.98 9.47
N THR A 230 31.81 8.89 9.96
CA THR A 230 32.41 8.85 11.29
C THR A 230 32.08 10.16 12.03
N GLU A 231 32.36 10.23 13.33
CA GLU A 231 32.21 11.48 14.12
C GLU A 231 32.98 12.67 13.53
N LEU A 232 34.07 12.41 12.76
CA LEU A 232 34.92 13.46 12.21
C LEU A 232 34.40 14.01 10.87
N ASP A 233 33.66 13.22 10.12
CA ASP A 233 33.27 13.56 8.75
C ASP A 233 31.75 13.46 8.51
N GLU A 234 30.96 13.29 9.58
CA GLU A 234 29.50 13.29 9.50
C GLU A 234 29.00 14.63 8.94
N PRO A 235 28.19 14.61 7.86
CA PRO A 235 27.64 15.83 7.29
C PRO A 235 26.76 16.58 8.29
N PRO A 236 26.77 17.93 8.25
CA PRO A 236 25.97 18.74 9.17
C PRO A 236 24.47 18.52 8.97
N VAL A 237 23.73 18.61 10.08
CA VAL A 237 22.26 18.63 10.07
C VAL A 237 21.78 20.05 9.73
N THR A 238 20.78 20.14 8.86
CA THR A 238 20.04 21.38 8.61
C THR A 238 18.67 21.29 9.26
N ALA A 239 18.35 22.27 10.13
CA ALA A 239 17.00 22.45 10.67
C ALA A 239 16.17 23.31 9.70
N TYR A 240 15.12 22.74 9.14
CA TYR A 240 14.20 23.43 8.21
C TYR A 240 12.96 23.98 8.93
N VAL A 241 12.40 23.20 9.86
CA VAL A 241 11.19 23.56 10.60
C VAL A 241 11.40 23.24 12.08
N THR A 242 11.65 24.24 12.91
CA THR A 242 11.81 24.07 14.36
C THR A 242 10.48 23.72 15.04
N PHE A 243 10.52 23.24 16.28
CA PHE A 243 9.31 22.92 17.05
C PHE A 243 8.42 24.15 17.27
N ASP A 244 8.99 25.34 17.46
CA ASP A 244 8.20 26.57 17.57
C ASP A 244 7.55 26.92 16.22
N ARG A 245 8.23 26.71 15.08
CA ARG A 245 7.65 26.94 13.75
C ARG A 245 6.48 26.01 13.44
N VAL A 246 6.46 24.78 13.98
CA VAL A 246 5.32 23.87 13.86
C VAL A 246 4.07 24.45 14.56
N LYS A 247 4.22 25.17 15.66
CA LYS A 247 3.09 25.87 16.33
C LYS A 247 2.47 26.91 15.39
N ASP A 248 3.30 27.67 14.66
CA ASP A 248 2.81 28.65 13.67
C ASP A 248 2.01 27.97 12.55
N ILE A 249 2.45 26.79 12.09
CA ILE A 249 1.73 25.98 11.06
C ILE A 249 0.36 25.55 11.62
N ILE A 250 0.31 25.04 12.84
CA ILE A 250 -0.94 24.63 13.50
C ILE A 250 -1.90 25.81 13.60
N ASP A 251 -1.41 26.97 14.09
CA ASP A 251 -2.21 28.18 14.26
C ASP A 251 -2.75 28.70 12.93
N ALA A 252 -1.92 28.72 11.90
CA ALA A 252 -2.33 29.14 10.57
C ALA A 252 -3.37 28.19 9.95
N CYS A 253 -3.24 26.88 10.15
CA CYS A 253 -4.23 25.89 9.73
C CYS A 253 -5.57 26.08 10.45
N ASP A 254 -5.54 26.30 11.77
CA ASP A 254 -6.74 26.57 12.57
C ASP A 254 -7.43 27.85 12.11
N ALA A 255 -6.66 28.94 11.95
CA ALA A 255 -7.18 30.24 11.50
C ALA A 255 -7.81 30.15 10.10
N ALA A 256 -7.30 29.30 9.22
CA ALA A 256 -7.86 29.03 7.90
C ALA A 256 -9.06 28.06 7.94
N GLY A 257 -9.40 27.49 9.08
CA GLY A 257 -10.52 26.56 9.23
C GLY A 257 -10.26 25.19 8.62
N VAL A 258 -9.02 24.68 8.70
CA VAL A 258 -8.69 23.30 8.26
C VAL A 258 -9.46 22.28 9.13
N GLY A 259 -9.80 22.63 10.36
CA GLY A 259 -10.53 21.79 11.28
C GLY A 259 -9.64 20.70 11.88
N LYS A 260 -9.96 19.43 11.61
CA LYS A 260 -9.16 18.29 12.11
C LYS A 260 -7.92 18.08 11.26
N ALA A 261 -6.77 17.89 11.89
CA ALA A 261 -5.52 17.49 11.25
C ALA A 261 -4.70 16.59 12.17
N GLU A 262 -4.04 15.57 11.64
CA GLU A 262 -3.06 14.76 12.35
C GLU A 262 -1.66 15.17 11.90
N TYR A 263 -0.79 15.53 12.84
CA TYR A 263 0.57 15.99 12.53
C TYR A 263 1.58 14.88 12.76
N CYS A 264 2.41 14.60 11.75
CA CYS A 264 3.51 13.67 11.83
C CYS A 264 4.86 14.40 11.74
N LEU A 265 5.66 14.33 12.80
CA LEU A 265 6.98 14.95 12.86
C LEU A 265 8.02 13.98 12.27
N VAL A 266 8.73 14.42 11.23
CA VAL A 266 9.76 13.64 10.54
C VAL A 266 11.12 14.29 10.74
N GLY A 267 12.09 13.55 11.29
CA GLY A 267 13.40 14.10 11.61
C GLY A 267 13.47 14.89 12.92
N TRP A 268 12.54 14.61 13.85
CA TRP A 268 12.55 15.14 15.22
C TRP A 268 13.64 14.49 16.09
N ASN A 269 14.10 13.30 15.66
CA ASN A 269 15.08 12.43 16.31
C ASN A 269 16.51 12.93 16.09
N TYR A 270 17.44 12.38 16.87
CA TYR A 270 18.87 12.75 16.83
C TYR A 270 19.46 12.69 15.41
N ARG A 271 20.11 13.76 15.02
CA ARG A 271 20.71 13.99 13.70
C ARG A 271 19.71 13.98 12.54
N GLY A 272 18.41 14.17 12.84
CA GLY A 272 17.35 14.35 11.86
C GLY A 272 16.88 13.08 11.19
N HIS A 273 16.11 13.24 10.09
CA HIS A 273 15.51 12.16 9.34
C HIS A 273 16.59 11.26 8.72
N ASP A 274 16.50 9.96 8.99
CA ASP A 274 17.45 8.93 8.56
C ASP A 274 18.92 9.24 8.90
N GLY A 275 19.14 10.08 9.93
CA GLY A 275 20.46 10.56 10.28
C GLY A 275 21.34 9.52 10.97
N ARG A 276 20.82 8.86 12.01
CA ARG A 276 21.55 7.87 12.81
C ARG A 276 20.66 6.73 13.31
N TRP A 277 19.69 6.21 12.50
CA TRP A 277 18.98 5.01 12.92
C TRP A 277 19.96 3.87 13.25
N PRO A 278 19.71 3.05 14.31
CA PRO A 278 18.60 3.09 15.26
C PRO A 278 18.79 4.02 16.48
N GLN A 279 19.77 4.91 16.49
CA GLN A 279 19.97 5.91 17.53
C GLN A 279 18.92 7.03 17.38
N MET A 280 17.81 6.89 18.10
CA MET A 280 16.69 7.82 18.01
C MET A 280 16.87 9.05 18.92
N PHE A 281 17.52 8.87 20.05
CA PHE A 281 17.70 9.88 21.08
C PHE A 281 19.16 10.33 21.22
N PRO A 282 19.40 11.58 21.74
CA PRO A 282 18.43 12.57 22.22
C PRO A 282 17.55 13.16 21.12
N VAL A 283 16.51 13.91 21.49
CA VAL A 283 15.73 14.74 20.56
C VAL A 283 16.68 15.75 19.89
N GLU A 284 16.50 16.04 18.60
CA GLU A 284 17.39 16.90 17.83
C GLU A 284 17.55 18.29 18.47
N PRO A 285 18.75 18.67 18.94
CA PRO A 285 18.97 19.93 19.66
C PRO A 285 18.71 21.18 18.79
N LEU A 286 19.02 21.12 17.49
CA LEU A 286 18.81 22.25 16.56
C LEU A 286 17.33 22.62 16.39
N LEU A 287 16.40 21.73 16.72
CA LEU A 287 14.97 21.98 16.69
C LEU A 287 14.44 22.58 17.99
N GLY A 288 15.26 22.63 19.05
CA GLY A 288 14.91 23.10 20.39
C GLY A 288 14.96 22.00 21.47
N GLY A 289 15.36 20.78 21.12
CA GLY A 289 15.54 19.66 22.03
C GLY A 289 14.24 19.16 22.68
N GLU A 290 14.37 18.30 23.70
CA GLU A 290 13.23 17.61 24.32
C GLU A 290 12.21 18.55 24.95
N THR A 291 12.66 19.63 25.61
CA THR A 291 11.75 20.59 26.26
C THR A 291 10.79 21.21 25.25
N LYS A 292 11.31 21.71 24.13
CA LYS A 292 10.48 22.32 23.08
C LYS A 292 9.58 21.31 22.38
N LEU A 293 10.03 20.06 22.21
CA LEU A 293 9.19 19.00 21.67
C LEU A 293 8.00 18.68 22.58
N ARG A 294 8.23 18.58 23.90
CA ARG A 294 7.15 18.35 24.87
C ARG A 294 6.14 19.52 24.88
N GLU A 295 6.62 20.75 24.83
CA GLU A 295 5.77 21.95 24.72
C GLU A 295 4.92 21.90 23.44
N LEU A 296 5.51 21.55 22.29
CA LEU A 296 4.81 21.45 21.02
C LEU A 296 3.73 20.36 21.06
N ILE A 297 4.07 19.15 21.55
CA ILE A 297 3.10 18.05 21.63
C ILE A 297 1.92 18.43 22.52
N ALA A 298 2.20 19.00 23.71
CA ALA A 298 1.15 19.47 24.62
C ALA A 298 0.27 20.55 23.98
N TYR A 299 0.89 21.48 23.24
CA TYR A 299 0.19 22.55 22.52
C TYR A 299 -0.76 21.99 21.45
N SER A 300 -0.28 21.08 20.60
CA SER A 300 -1.07 20.43 19.55
C SER A 300 -2.28 19.66 20.14
N LEU A 301 -2.03 18.88 21.19
CA LEU A 301 -3.08 18.11 21.86
C LEU A 301 -4.12 18.99 22.56
N ALA A 302 -3.71 20.13 23.15
CA ALA A 302 -4.63 21.09 23.75
C ALA A 302 -5.56 21.72 22.72
N LYS A 303 -5.13 21.84 21.47
CA LYS A 303 -5.96 22.26 20.33
C LYS A 303 -6.80 21.14 19.73
N GLY A 304 -6.67 19.91 20.21
CA GLY A 304 -7.40 18.74 19.74
C GLY A 304 -6.76 18.04 18.54
N HIS A 305 -5.50 18.35 18.21
CA HIS A 305 -4.78 17.74 17.10
C HIS A 305 -3.81 16.67 17.60
N PRO A 306 -3.99 15.37 17.22
CA PRO A 306 -3.00 14.35 17.47
C PRO A 306 -1.65 14.66 16.81
N MET A 307 -0.57 14.31 17.52
CA MET A 307 0.78 14.45 17.00
C MET A 307 1.54 13.15 17.19
N VAL A 308 2.16 12.67 16.13
CA VAL A 308 2.94 11.43 16.10
C VAL A 308 4.37 11.68 15.64
N GLY A 309 5.29 10.86 16.11
CA GLY A 309 6.69 10.88 15.67
C GLY A 309 6.94 9.80 14.64
N HIS A 310 7.68 10.16 13.59
CA HIS A 310 8.22 9.21 12.61
C HIS A 310 9.30 8.35 13.28
N ALA A 311 9.22 7.03 13.12
CA ALA A 311 10.18 6.05 13.59
C ALA A 311 10.61 5.13 12.44
N ASN A 312 11.76 4.47 12.58
CA ASN A 312 12.24 3.44 11.67
C ASN A 312 12.95 2.34 12.48
N TYR A 313 12.57 1.09 12.28
CA TYR A 313 13.14 -0.07 12.97
C TYR A 313 13.76 -1.09 12.00
N ARG A 314 13.85 -0.73 10.73
CA ARG A 314 14.36 -1.61 9.69
C ARG A 314 15.75 -1.23 9.21
N ASP A 315 16.03 0.07 9.18
CA ASP A 315 17.29 0.61 8.68
C ASP A 315 18.25 0.89 9.84
N ALA A 316 19.54 0.64 9.64
CA ALA A 316 20.62 0.96 10.58
C ALA A 316 21.81 1.55 9.83
N TYR A 317 22.41 2.57 10.43
CA TYR A 317 23.58 3.27 9.90
C TYR A 317 24.79 3.08 10.80
N LEU A 318 25.99 2.90 10.19
CA LEU A 318 27.23 2.63 10.92
C LEU A 318 27.59 3.71 11.94
N ILE A 319 27.25 4.97 11.65
CA ILE A 319 27.51 6.13 12.50
C ILE A 319 26.69 6.14 13.81
N ALA A 320 25.64 5.30 13.93
CA ALA A 320 24.82 5.28 15.13
C ALA A 320 25.55 4.60 16.29
N ASP A 321 25.62 5.24 17.47
CA ASP A 321 26.24 4.66 18.68
C ASP A 321 25.58 3.34 19.10
N THR A 322 24.32 3.14 18.70
CA THR A 322 23.53 1.94 19.01
C THR A 322 23.57 0.91 17.88
N PHE A 323 24.35 1.16 16.83
CA PHE A 323 24.53 0.19 15.74
C PHE A 323 25.29 -1.05 16.23
N ASP A 324 24.82 -2.23 15.80
CA ASP A 324 25.51 -3.49 16.04
C ASP A 324 25.26 -4.44 14.85
N PHE A 325 26.35 -4.93 14.27
CA PHE A 325 26.30 -5.93 13.20
C PHE A 325 25.60 -7.23 13.64
N GLU A 326 25.60 -7.55 14.93
CA GLU A 326 24.86 -8.71 15.45
C GLU A 326 23.36 -8.58 15.20
N TYR A 327 22.82 -7.37 15.11
CA TYR A 327 21.38 -7.16 14.96
C TYR A 327 20.94 -7.10 13.49
N CYS A 328 21.89 -7.06 12.56
CA CYS A 328 21.59 -7.03 11.13
C CYS A 328 21.12 -8.39 10.61
N GLN A 329 20.24 -8.36 9.59
CA GLN A 329 19.57 -9.57 9.15
C GLN A 329 20.29 -10.35 8.06
N ASP A 330 21.03 -9.69 7.21
CA ASP A 330 21.52 -10.30 5.98
C ASP A 330 23.01 -10.62 6.09
N ARG A 331 23.32 -11.89 6.21
CA ARG A 331 24.65 -12.40 5.88
C ARG A 331 24.54 -13.23 4.62
N LYS A 332 25.47 -13.03 3.69
CA LYS A 332 25.65 -13.96 2.59
C LYS A 332 26.19 -15.29 3.13
N ASP A 333 26.15 -16.33 2.31
CA ASP A 333 26.68 -17.67 2.67
C ASP A 333 28.16 -17.64 3.09
N ASP A 334 28.92 -16.66 2.58
CA ASP A 334 30.30 -16.39 2.97
C ASP A 334 30.44 -15.62 4.30
N GLY A 335 29.34 -15.32 4.98
CA GLY A 335 29.31 -14.58 6.24
C GLY A 335 29.44 -13.06 6.10
N THR A 336 29.53 -12.53 4.88
CA THR A 336 29.58 -11.07 4.66
C THR A 336 28.22 -10.42 4.83
N MET A 337 28.19 -9.17 5.32
CA MET A 337 26.95 -8.39 5.47
C MET A 337 26.45 -7.92 4.11
N THR A 338 25.13 -7.89 3.95
CA THR A 338 24.49 -7.31 2.77
C THR A 338 24.07 -5.89 3.08
N ASP A 339 24.50 -4.93 2.26
CA ASP A 339 24.02 -3.55 2.34
C ASP A 339 22.55 -3.47 1.94
N ALA A 340 21.73 -2.79 2.71
CA ALA A 340 20.32 -2.59 2.39
C ALA A 340 20.13 -1.71 1.14
N LYS A 341 21.04 -0.78 0.94
CA LYS A 341 21.06 0.14 -0.21
C LYS A 341 22.48 0.25 -0.76
N ARG A 342 22.61 0.21 -2.08
CA ARG A 342 23.89 0.49 -2.75
C ARG A 342 24.28 1.96 -2.63
N GLU A 343 23.28 2.85 -2.57
CA GLU A 343 23.43 4.29 -2.43
C GLU A 343 23.38 4.68 -0.96
N ALA A 344 24.28 5.54 -0.53
CA ALA A 344 24.27 6.13 0.79
C ALA A 344 23.07 7.08 0.93
N TRP A 345 22.28 6.90 2.00
CA TRP A 345 21.23 7.83 2.35
C TRP A 345 21.72 8.85 3.39
N SER A 346 20.84 9.58 4.08
CA SER A 346 21.19 10.64 5.03
C SER A 346 22.24 10.20 6.09
N GLY A 347 22.10 9.01 6.66
CA GLY A 347 23.04 8.41 7.62
C GLY A 347 24.25 7.70 6.97
N GLY A 348 24.39 7.76 5.65
CA GLY A 348 25.41 7.03 4.93
C GLY A 348 24.92 5.65 4.49
N ARG A 349 25.84 4.67 4.48
CA ARG A 349 25.53 3.29 4.12
C ARG A 349 24.58 2.66 5.13
N CYS A 350 23.51 2.05 4.60
CA CYS A 350 22.40 1.53 5.38
C CYS A 350 22.39 0.00 5.38
N PHE A 351 22.24 -0.59 6.56
CA PHE A 351 22.05 -2.03 6.78
C PHE A 351 20.62 -2.31 7.24
N ARG A 352 20.13 -3.52 6.99
CA ARG A 352 18.80 -3.95 7.46
C ARG A 352 18.90 -4.62 8.82
N VAL A 353 18.04 -4.23 9.72
CA VAL A 353 17.94 -4.85 11.04
C VAL A 353 17.00 -6.07 10.98
N CYS A 354 17.37 -7.16 11.64
CA CYS A 354 16.48 -8.29 11.88
C CYS A 354 15.30 -7.80 12.74
N PRO A 355 14.03 -8.02 12.36
CA PRO A 355 12.88 -7.47 13.08
C PRO A 355 12.76 -8.01 14.51
N ARG A 356 13.20 -9.24 14.78
CA ARG A 356 13.30 -9.77 16.14
C ARG A 356 14.27 -8.93 16.98
N ARG A 357 15.46 -8.65 16.44
CA ARG A 357 16.46 -7.81 17.13
C ARG A 357 16.01 -6.37 17.23
N ALA A 358 15.34 -5.83 16.18
CA ALA A 358 14.74 -4.50 16.25
C ALA A 358 13.70 -4.39 17.36
N TYR A 359 12.84 -5.40 17.53
CA TYR A 359 11.85 -5.45 18.62
C TYR A 359 12.53 -5.49 20.00
N GLU A 360 13.45 -6.44 20.21
CA GLU A 360 14.10 -6.69 21.49
C GLU A 360 15.04 -5.55 21.92
N LYS A 361 15.78 -4.95 20.98
CA LYS A 361 16.87 -4.01 21.29
C LYS A 361 16.48 -2.55 21.17
N TYR A 362 15.50 -2.21 20.32
CA TYR A 362 15.15 -0.83 19.99
C TYR A 362 13.69 -0.50 20.23
N ALA A 363 12.74 -1.21 19.60
CA ALA A 363 11.35 -0.79 19.50
C ALA A 363 10.68 -0.64 20.86
N ILE A 364 10.89 -1.55 21.80
CA ILE A 364 10.29 -1.50 23.15
C ILE A 364 10.70 -0.19 23.87
N LYS A 365 12.00 0.06 23.98
CA LYS A 365 12.51 1.24 24.71
C LYS A 365 12.19 2.55 23.99
N HIS A 366 12.29 2.59 22.66
CA HIS A 366 12.01 3.80 21.90
C HIS A 366 10.52 4.16 21.94
N THR A 367 9.63 3.17 21.78
CA THR A 367 8.19 3.39 21.88
C THR A 367 7.79 3.90 23.26
N ALA A 368 8.38 3.35 24.34
CA ALA A 368 8.16 3.82 25.69
C ALA A 368 8.63 5.28 25.89
N ALA A 369 9.82 5.61 25.37
CA ALA A 369 10.35 6.97 25.43
C ALA A 369 9.50 7.97 24.62
N MET A 370 9.08 7.59 23.41
CA MET A 370 8.18 8.42 22.58
C MET A 370 6.83 8.64 23.27
N LYS A 371 6.26 7.60 23.90
CA LYS A 371 5.03 7.73 24.70
C LYS A 371 5.22 8.71 25.87
N ALA A 372 6.37 8.65 26.54
CA ALA A 372 6.71 9.56 27.63
C ALA A 372 6.91 11.01 27.17
N LEU A 373 7.29 11.26 25.91
CA LEU A 373 7.28 12.59 25.31
C LEU A 373 5.87 13.16 25.11
N GLY A 374 4.85 12.28 25.01
CA GLY A 374 3.45 12.68 24.86
C GLY A 374 2.83 12.36 23.49
N PHE A 375 3.55 11.78 22.54
CA PHE A 375 3.01 11.42 21.22
C PHE A 375 1.75 10.57 21.32
N ARG A 376 0.73 10.90 20.49
CA ARG A 376 -0.57 10.21 20.40
C ARG A 376 -1.14 10.34 18.97
N GLY A 377 -1.85 9.31 18.52
CA GLY A 377 -2.45 9.24 17.19
C GLY A 377 -2.13 7.92 16.50
N LEU A 378 -2.04 7.92 15.18
CA LEU A 378 -1.59 6.75 14.41
C LEU A 378 -0.06 6.76 14.31
N GLY A 379 0.62 6.11 15.28
CA GLY A 379 2.09 6.07 15.36
C GLY A 379 2.71 5.57 14.05
N TYR A 380 3.58 6.37 13.44
CA TYR A 380 4.12 6.08 12.11
C TYR A 380 5.48 5.40 12.15
N ILE A 381 5.59 4.27 11.44
CA ILE A 381 6.85 3.55 11.23
C ILE A 381 7.16 3.51 9.73
N ASP A 382 8.32 4.04 9.38
CA ASP A 382 8.77 4.09 7.99
C ASP A 382 9.22 2.73 7.44
N VAL A 383 9.17 2.57 6.13
CA VAL A 383 9.59 1.42 5.30
C VAL A 383 9.14 0.02 5.76
N THR A 384 8.47 -0.12 6.90
CA THR A 384 8.10 -1.43 7.44
C THR A 384 7.11 -2.16 6.53
N SER A 385 5.97 -1.56 6.21
CA SER A 385 4.94 -2.21 5.38
C SER A 385 5.03 -1.88 3.88
N SER A 386 6.11 -1.24 3.44
CA SER A 386 6.36 -0.93 2.02
C SER A 386 7.24 -1.95 1.30
N ARG A 387 7.67 -2.98 2.01
CA ARG A 387 8.63 -3.95 1.50
C ARG A 387 8.11 -5.37 1.64
N PRO A 388 8.50 -6.26 0.71
CA PRO A 388 8.30 -7.68 0.90
C PRO A 388 9.07 -8.18 2.13
N LEU A 389 8.62 -9.30 2.66
CA LEU A 389 9.33 -10.00 3.72
C LEU A 389 10.49 -10.80 3.12
N PHE A 390 11.66 -10.73 3.77
CA PHE A 390 12.83 -11.52 3.43
C PHE A 390 13.24 -12.35 4.65
N ALA A 391 13.76 -13.54 4.43
CA ALA A 391 14.33 -14.35 5.50
C ALA A 391 15.49 -13.61 6.18
N CYS A 392 15.68 -13.82 7.46
CA CYS A 392 16.92 -13.46 8.16
C CYS A 392 17.86 -14.65 8.13
N THR A 393 19.01 -14.50 7.50
CA THR A 393 19.98 -15.59 7.30
C THR A 393 21.07 -15.65 8.36
N ASP A 394 21.08 -14.71 9.33
CA ASP A 394 22.07 -14.76 10.42
C ASP A 394 21.83 -15.99 11.31
N PRO A 395 22.80 -16.88 11.46
CA PRO A 395 22.63 -18.14 12.21
C PRO A 395 22.34 -17.93 13.72
N ARG A 396 22.60 -16.74 14.27
CA ARG A 396 22.32 -16.42 15.68
C ARG A 396 20.86 -16.08 15.94
N HIS A 397 20.13 -15.66 14.87
CA HIS A 397 18.70 -15.29 14.95
C HIS A 397 17.98 -15.51 13.60
N PRO A 398 18.05 -16.73 13.04
CA PRO A 398 17.45 -17.02 11.75
C PRO A 398 15.94 -16.87 11.82
N LEU A 399 15.34 -16.38 10.74
CA LEU A 399 13.88 -16.28 10.59
C LEU A 399 13.53 -16.59 9.14
N ASN A 400 12.59 -17.47 8.92
CA ASN A 400 11.91 -17.53 7.63
C ASN A 400 10.96 -16.34 7.48
N THR A 401 10.36 -16.16 6.32
CA THR A 401 9.50 -15.01 6.01
C THR A 401 8.22 -14.99 6.85
N ALA A 402 7.65 -16.14 7.19
CA ALA A 402 6.47 -16.23 8.07
C ALA A 402 6.81 -15.83 9.51
N GLU A 403 7.93 -16.32 10.04
CA GLU A 403 8.44 -15.92 11.36
C GLU A 403 8.79 -14.43 11.40
N ARG A 404 9.36 -13.91 10.31
CA ARG A 404 9.62 -12.47 10.18
C ARG A 404 8.33 -11.66 10.31
N ALA A 405 7.25 -12.08 9.63
CA ALA A 405 5.95 -11.40 9.71
C ALA A 405 5.44 -11.27 11.15
N VAL A 406 5.69 -12.26 11.99
CA VAL A 406 5.31 -12.22 13.42
C VAL A 406 5.99 -11.05 14.14
N TRP A 407 7.29 -10.86 13.92
CA TRP A 407 8.07 -9.81 14.59
C TRP A 407 7.78 -8.41 14.04
N GLU A 408 7.63 -8.26 12.72
CA GLU A 408 7.23 -6.98 12.12
C GLU A 408 5.84 -6.55 12.65
N LYS A 409 4.89 -7.49 12.75
CA LYS A 409 3.58 -7.23 13.36
C LYS A 409 3.67 -6.90 14.85
N ALA A 410 4.57 -7.52 15.59
CA ALA A 410 4.78 -7.21 17.00
C ALA A 410 5.23 -5.75 17.20
N ILE A 411 6.09 -5.23 16.31
CA ILE A 411 6.50 -3.81 16.32
C ILE A 411 5.30 -2.89 16.06
N LEU A 412 4.47 -3.21 15.05
CA LEU A 412 3.25 -2.44 14.75
C LEU A 412 2.26 -2.42 15.90
N ARG A 413 2.01 -3.58 16.56
CA ARG A 413 1.15 -3.68 17.75
C ARG A 413 1.67 -2.86 18.91
N LEU A 414 3.00 -2.84 19.12
CA LEU A 414 3.62 -2.04 20.17
C LEU A 414 3.33 -0.56 19.98
N GLN A 415 3.44 -0.05 18.74
CA GLN A 415 3.10 1.32 18.39
C GLN A 415 1.61 1.62 18.60
N SER A 416 0.73 0.72 18.13
CA SER A 416 -0.71 0.85 18.28
C SER A 416 -1.13 0.92 19.76
N ALA A 417 -0.56 0.05 20.60
CA ALA A 417 -0.82 0.03 22.04
C ALA A 417 -0.27 1.29 22.77
N ALA A 418 0.81 1.87 22.26
CA ALA A 418 1.41 3.05 22.87
C ALA A 418 0.68 4.35 22.53
N PHE A 419 0.25 4.53 21.28
CA PHE A 419 -0.20 5.81 20.73
C PHE A 419 -1.69 5.85 20.40
N GLY A 420 -2.36 4.71 20.27
CA GLY A 420 -3.79 4.58 19.96
C GLY A 420 -4.07 4.01 18.57
N GLY A 421 -3.06 3.89 17.71
CA GLY A 421 -3.12 3.26 16.41
C GLY A 421 -1.75 3.21 15.76
N SER A 422 -1.65 2.59 14.58
CA SER A 422 -0.41 2.51 13.82
C SER A 422 -0.58 2.90 12.37
N ALA A 423 0.45 3.52 11.82
CA ALA A 423 0.59 3.85 10.42
C ALA A 423 1.97 3.43 9.91
N SER A 424 2.09 3.17 8.62
CA SER A 424 3.38 2.84 8.02
C SER A 424 3.42 3.22 6.54
N GLU A 425 4.61 3.27 5.97
CA GLU A 425 4.80 3.40 4.53
C GLU A 425 4.41 2.09 3.83
N GLY A 426 3.60 2.18 2.77
CA GLY A 426 3.13 1.02 2.01
C GLY A 426 1.99 0.24 2.66
N GLY A 427 1.39 -0.65 1.88
CA GLY A 427 0.22 -1.44 2.29
C GLY A 427 0.36 -2.91 1.92
N PHE A 428 1.51 -3.52 2.18
CA PHE A 428 1.68 -4.94 1.95
C PHE A 428 0.76 -5.75 2.87
N ASP A 429 0.14 -6.75 2.32
CA ASP A 429 -0.93 -7.55 2.92
C ASP A 429 -0.54 -8.22 4.25
N TRP A 430 0.73 -8.52 4.43
CA TRP A 430 1.22 -9.16 5.65
C TRP A 430 1.00 -8.30 6.91
N CYS A 431 0.90 -6.97 6.78
CA CYS A 431 0.67 -6.05 7.91
C CYS A 431 -0.82 -5.74 8.16
N ILE A 432 -1.72 -6.16 7.27
CA ILE A 432 -3.15 -5.88 7.39
C ILE A 432 -3.71 -6.50 8.68
N GLY A 433 -4.51 -5.71 9.40
CA GLY A 433 -4.99 -6.04 10.75
C GLY A 433 -4.18 -5.36 11.87
N GLU A 434 -2.93 -4.97 11.59
CA GLU A 434 -2.06 -4.25 12.53
C GLU A 434 -1.90 -2.77 12.17
N VAL A 435 -2.08 -2.41 10.88
CA VAL A 435 -1.95 -1.03 10.38
C VAL A 435 -3.32 -0.41 10.22
N ASP A 436 -3.50 0.81 10.72
CA ASP A 436 -4.71 1.63 10.59
C ASP A 436 -4.65 2.56 9.38
N SER A 437 -3.46 3.03 9.02
CA SER A 437 -3.23 3.91 7.87
C SER A 437 -1.97 3.50 7.11
N ALA A 438 -2.08 3.38 5.80
CA ALA A 438 -0.99 3.03 4.90
C ALA A 438 -0.65 4.20 3.97
N LEU A 439 0.54 4.75 4.12
CA LEU A 439 1.09 5.75 3.22
C LEU A 439 1.66 5.06 1.97
N THR A 440 1.34 5.54 0.78
CA THR A 440 1.92 5.03 -0.48
C THR A 440 1.68 3.53 -0.70
N VAL A 441 0.40 3.12 -0.74
CA VAL A 441 -0.01 1.71 -0.79
C VAL A 441 0.57 0.91 -1.96
N VAL A 442 0.66 1.52 -3.14
CA VAL A 442 1.15 0.90 -4.37
C VAL A 442 2.16 1.83 -5.01
N PHE A 443 3.32 1.31 -5.38
CA PHE A 443 4.39 2.09 -6.00
C PHE A 443 4.24 2.31 -7.53
N ALA A 444 3.15 1.83 -8.13
CA ALA A 444 2.85 2.05 -9.54
C ALA A 444 2.09 3.36 -9.76
N ASP A 445 2.51 4.17 -10.74
CA ASP A 445 1.74 5.34 -11.15
C ASP A 445 0.41 4.87 -11.77
N PRO A 446 -0.75 5.27 -11.23
CA PRO A 446 -2.05 4.86 -11.75
C PRO A 446 -2.28 5.28 -13.20
N PHE A 447 -1.56 6.30 -13.68
CA PHE A 447 -1.65 6.76 -15.06
C PHE A 447 -0.70 6.02 -16.00
N ASN A 448 0.17 5.14 -15.48
CA ASN A 448 1.15 4.35 -16.24
C ASN A 448 2.03 5.21 -17.19
N ASP A 449 2.15 6.49 -16.86
CA ASP A 449 2.93 7.46 -17.63
C ASP A 449 4.25 7.74 -16.91
N LEU A 450 5.32 7.14 -17.38
CA LEU A 450 6.66 7.62 -17.03
C LEU A 450 6.84 9.04 -17.59
N PRO A 451 7.68 9.88 -17.01
CA PRO A 451 8.00 11.20 -17.55
C PRO A 451 8.45 11.16 -19.01
N SER A 452 8.91 10.02 -19.51
CA SER A 452 9.31 9.77 -20.89
C SER A 452 8.15 9.38 -21.82
N GLY A 453 6.89 9.31 -21.34
CA GLY A 453 5.75 8.79 -22.11
C GLY A 453 5.81 7.28 -22.38
N LYS A 454 6.75 6.55 -21.76
CA LYS A 454 6.87 5.09 -21.90
C LYS A 454 6.05 4.40 -20.81
N LYS A 455 5.30 3.37 -21.18
CA LYS A 455 4.61 2.48 -20.22
C LYS A 455 5.63 1.74 -19.37
N TRP A 456 5.29 1.47 -18.11
CA TRP A 456 6.11 0.67 -17.19
C TRP A 456 6.45 -0.70 -17.76
N HIS A 457 5.44 -1.33 -18.40
CA HIS A 457 5.61 -2.62 -19.05
C HIS A 457 4.64 -2.73 -20.24
N PRO A 458 5.04 -3.30 -21.38
CA PRO A 458 4.19 -3.40 -22.57
C PRO A 458 2.90 -4.21 -22.35
N MET A 459 2.86 -5.14 -21.40
CA MET A 459 1.65 -5.90 -21.07
C MET A 459 0.60 -5.08 -20.35
N ILE A 460 0.97 -4.03 -19.61
CA ILE A 460 0.04 -3.26 -18.77
C ILE A 460 -0.75 -2.30 -19.64
N ASP A 461 -2.07 -2.38 -19.59
CA ASP A 461 -2.96 -1.45 -20.28
C ASP A 461 -3.32 -0.25 -19.40
N ARG A 462 -3.69 -0.51 -18.15
CA ARG A 462 -4.02 0.51 -17.14
C ARG A 462 -3.96 -0.08 -15.73
N TYR A 463 -3.97 0.80 -14.72
CA TYR A 463 -4.18 0.42 -13.33
C TYR A 463 -5.64 0.66 -12.92
N VAL A 464 -6.11 -0.16 -11.98
CA VAL A 464 -7.41 -0.04 -11.30
C VAL A 464 -7.21 -0.11 -9.78
N PRO A 465 -8.14 0.42 -8.96
CA PRO A 465 -8.01 0.45 -7.50
C PRO A 465 -8.19 -0.94 -6.84
N PHE A 466 -7.44 -1.96 -7.32
CA PHE A 466 -7.64 -3.34 -6.89
C PHE A 466 -7.37 -3.55 -5.39
N TRP A 467 -6.33 -2.92 -4.86
CA TRP A 467 -6.04 -2.94 -3.42
C TRP A 467 -7.16 -2.25 -2.62
N GLN A 468 -7.65 -1.11 -3.08
CA GLN A 468 -8.73 -0.37 -2.41
C GLN A 468 -10.07 -1.13 -2.48
N LEU A 469 -10.33 -1.82 -3.58
CA LEU A 469 -11.49 -2.74 -3.67
C LEU A 469 -11.41 -3.86 -2.62
N VAL A 470 -10.22 -4.24 -2.17
CA VAL A 470 -10.04 -5.19 -1.06
C VAL A 470 -10.12 -4.48 0.30
N TYR A 471 -9.38 -3.38 0.51
CA TYR A 471 -9.08 -2.86 1.85
C TYR A 471 -9.67 -1.48 2.18
N HIS A 472 -10.34 -0.80 1.24
CA HIS A 472 -11.09 0.41 1.59
C HIS A 472 -12.22 0.07 2.58
N GLY A 473 -12.38 0.86 3.62
CA GLY A 473 -13.27 0.56 4.76
C GLY A 473 -12.64 -0.36 5.81
N ILE A 474 -11.37 -0.77 5.62
CA ILE A 474 -10.57 -1.58 6.56
C ILE A 474 -9.33 -0.83 6.99
N VAL A 475 -8.59 -0.23 6.04
CA VAL A 475 -7.38 0.56 6.29
C VAL A 475 -7.49 1.89 5.57
N LEU A 476 -7.16 2.99 6.25
CA LEU A 476 -6.98 4.28 5.62
C LEU A 476 -5.76 4.21 4.70
N SER A 477 -5.82 4.84 3.55
CA SER A 477 -4.68 4.82 2.63
C SER A 477 -4.49 6.14 1.90
N THR A 478 -3.25 6.44 1.58
CA THR A 478 -2.94 7.38 0.51
C THR A 478 -2.59 6.57 -0.74
N PRO A 479 -3.02 6.99 -1.92
CA PRO A 479 -2.53 6.37 -3.12
C PRO A 479 -1.08 6.74 -3.29
N PHE A 480 -0.46 5.96 -4.09
CA PHE A 480 0.79 6.14 -4.75
C PHE A 480 1.23 7.61 -4.90
N ARG A 481 2.40 7.99 -4.36
CA ARG A 481 3.09 9.30 -4.49
C ARG A 481 2.19 10.55 -4.59
N THR A 482 0.92 10.41 -4.32
CA THR A 482 -0.06 11.47 -4.36
C THR A 482 -0.18 12.10 -2.98
N MET A 483 0.94 12.59 -2.51
CA MET A 483 0.88 13.63 -1.50
C MET A 483 0.25 14.84 -2.18
N TRP A 484 -0.75 15.42 -1.56
CA TRP A 484 -1.57 16.49 -2.14
C TRP A 484 -0.78 17.73 -2.57
N ASN A 485 0.40 17.93 -1.99
CA ASN A 485 1.29 19.04 -2.30
C ASN A 485 2.13 18.86 -3.58
N ILE A 486 1.73 18.01 -4.51
CA ILE A 486 2.37 17.91 -5.83
C ILE A 486 1.95 19.09 -6.72
N GLU A 487 2.18 20.31 -6.25
CA GLU A 487 1.73 21.52 -6.95
C GLU A 487 2.55 21.91 -8.16
N ALA A 488 3.84 21.58 -8.18
CA ALA A 488 4.73 21.97 -9.25
C ALA A 488 4.51 21.21 -10.57
N LYS A 489 3.63 20.21 -10.60
CA LYS A 489 3.33 19.46 -11.82
C LYS A 489 2.10 20.03 -12.51
N PRO A 490 2.15 20.25 -13.85
CA PRO A 490 1.00 20.75 -14.60
C PRO A 490 -0.25 19.87 -14.51
N ASP A 491 -0.09 18.62 -14.07
CA ASP A 491 -1.15 17.62 -14.00
C ASP A 491 -1.65 17.36 -12.56
N LYS A 492 -1.42 18.26 -11.61
CA LYS A 492 -1.84 18.06 -10.20
C LYS A 492 -3.33 17.70 -10.04
N TRP A 493 -4.20 18.21 -10.88
CA TRP A 493 -5.62 17.90 -10.90
C TRP A 493 -5.91 16.41 -11.09
N ARG A 494 -5.06 15.66 -11.83
CA ARG A 494 -5.20 14.21 -12.02
C ARG A 494 -5.04 13.46 -10.69
N TYR A 495 -4.13 13.91 -9.83
CA TYR A 495 -3.90 13.28 -8.53
C TYR A 495 -5.07 13.51 -7.57
N ARG A 496 -5.70 14.70 -7.58
CA ARG A 496 -6.94 14.96 -6.85
C ARG A 496 -8.05 14.01 -7.30
N LEU A 497 -8.23 13.83 -8.59
CA LEU A 497 -9.21 12.91 -9.15
C LEU A 497 -8.89 11.45 -8.82
N CYS A 498 -7.62 11.05 -8.89
CA CYS A 498 -7.17 9.73 -8.48
C CYS A 498 -7.47 9.48 -6.99
N ALA A 499 -7.26 10.49 -6.12
CA ALA A 499 -7.60 10.38 -4.71
C ALA A 499 -9.11 10.18 -4.49
N ALA A 500 -9.97 10.77 -5.32
CA ALA A 500 -11.41 10.55 -5.29
C ALA A 500 -11.80 9.15 -5.82
N GLU A 501 -11.22 8.72 -6.95
CA GLU A 501 -11.43 7.39 -7.54
C GLU A 501 -11.03 6.26 -6.59
N TYR A 502 -9.87 6.40 -5.94
CA TYR A 502 -9.29 5.39 -5.04
C TYR A 502 -9.78 5.52 -3.59
N GLY A 503 -10.60 6.53 -3.29
CA GLY A 503 -11.18 6.72 -1.94
C GLY A 503 -10.15 7.09 -0.87
N ASN A 504 -9.12 7.86 -1.18
CA ASN A 504 -7.97 8.04 -0.32
C ASN A 504 -8.08 9.21 0.66
N ARG A 505 -7.36 9.09 1.79
CA ARG A 505 -7.09 10.13 2.77
C ARG A 505 -5.99 11.05 2.23
N PRO A 506 -6.12 12.39 2.27
CA PRO A 506 -5.06 13.28 1.83
C PRO A 506 -3.89 13.33 2.82
N THR A 507 -2.69 13.37 2.29
CA THR A 507 -1.46 13.59 3.03
C THR A 507 -0.71 14.76 2.42
N PHE A 508 -0.27 15.70 3.27
CA PHE A 508 0.54 16.85 2.90
C PHE A 508 1.93 16.70 3.49
N TYR A 509 2.95 17.20 2.80
CA TYR A 509 4.31 17.06 3.27
C TYR A 509 5.10 18.37 3.13
N TYR A 510 5.51 18.95 4.25
CA TYR A 510 6.54 19.97 4.31
C TYR A 510 7.91 19.32 4.20
N TYR A 511 8.54 19.39 3.04
CA TYR A 511 9.83 18.72 2.85
C TYR A 511 11.02 19.57 3.29
N GLY A 512 10.94 20.88 3.21
CA GLY A 512 12.12 21.70 3.12
C GLY A 512 12.89 21.32 1.82
N ARG A 513 13.62 22.22 1.24
CA ARG A 513 14.19 22.06 -0.10
C ARG A 513 14.92 20.72 -0.26
N TRP A 514 14.27 19.78 -0.93
CA TRP A 514 14.85 18.52 -1.33
C TRP A 514 15.93 18.79 -2.38
N ASN A 515 17.09 18.13 -2.28
CA ASN A 515 18.20 18.31 -3.23
C ASN A 515 17.90 17.77 -4.66
N ARG A 516 16.67 17.37 -4.95
CA ARG A 516 16.26 16.93 -6.28
C ARG A 516 15.50 18.05 -6.99
N PRO A 517 16.05 18.61 -8.09
CA PRO A 517 15.35 19.62 -8.88
C PRO A 517 13.96 19.10 -9.33
N GLY A 518 12.91 19.88 -9.10
CA GLY A 518 11.56 19.60 -9.59
C GLY A 518 10.67 18.75 -8.67
N GLU A 519 11.08 18.44 -7.44
CA GLU A 519 10.15 17.89 -6.44
C GLU A 519 9.38 19.03 -5.76
N PRO A 520 8.04 18.93 -5.72
CA PRO A 520 7.20 19.98 -5.15
C PRO A 520 7.15 19.87 -3.64
N ASP A 521 7.67 20.89 -2.97
CA ASP A 521 7.58 21.04 -1.53
C ASP A 521 6.59 22.14 -1.18
N ILE A 522 5.79 21.95 -0.14
CA ILE A 522 5.18 23.09 0.53
C ILE A 522 6.18 23.65 1.55
N HIS A 523 6.27 24.97 1.60
CA HIS A 523 7.23 25.70 2.41
C HIS A 523 6.54 26.53 3.48
N CYS A 524 7.28 26.91 4.49
CA CYS A 524 6.80 27.78 5.58
C CYS A 524 7.86 28.75 6.06
N GLY A 525 8.91 29.00 5.26
CA GLY A 525 10.04 29.87 5.64
C GLY A 525 9.66 31.33 5.75
N THR A 526 8.78 31.82 4.86
CA THR A 526 8.23 33.17 4.89
C THR A 526 6.75 33.18 5.25
N PRO A 527 6.15 34.32 5.62
CA PRO A 527 4.70 34.44 5.83
C PRO A 527 3.88 34.05 4.57
N GLU A 528 4.36 34.42 3.39
CA GLU A 528 3.71 34.13 2.11
C GLU A 528 3.75 32.63 1.80
N GLU A 529 4.89 31.98 2.02
CA GLU A 529 5.03 30.53 1.86
C GLU A 529 4.12 29.77 2.85
N LEU A 530 4.04 30.23 4.11
CA LEU A 530 3.14 29.64 5.09
C LEU A 530 1.67 29.81 4.67
N ALA A 531 1.26 30.99 4.22
CA ALA A 531 -0.10 31.26 3.76
C ALA A 531 -0.47 30.36 2.55
N GLU A 532 0.44 30.24 1.58
CA GLU A 532 0.22 29.37 0.40
C GLU A 532 0.13 27.89 0.79
N SER A 533 1.01 27.40 1.65
CA SER A 533 0.97 26.00 2.13
C SER A 533 -0.35 25.69 2.85
N VAL A 534 -0.82 26.62 3.68
CA VAL A 534 -2.10 26.49 4.40
C VAL A 534 -3.28 26.50 3.45
N ARG A 535 -3.25 27.35 2.39
CA ARG A 535 -4.26 27.36 1.33
C ARG A 535 -4.38 25.98 0.67
N VAL A 536 -3.25 25.37 0.33
CA VAL A 536 -3.21 24.02 -0.29
C VAL A 536 -3.76 22.95 0.66
N ILE A 537 -3.36 23.00 1.94
CA ILE A 537 -3.86 22.08 2.96
C ILE A 537 -5.39 22.24 3.12
N LYS A 538 -5.88 23.48 3.17
CA LYS A 538 -7.32 23.77 3.30
C LYS A 538 -8.10 23.24 2.09
N GLU A 539 -7.62 23.49 0.88
CA GLU A 539 -8.23 23.00 -0.36
C GLU A 539 -8.38 21.46 -0.32
N GLY A 540 -7.32 20.73 0.05
CA GLY A 540 -7.39 19.28 0.13
C GLY A 540 -8.20 18.75 1.30
N ALA A 541 -8.23 19.45 2.43
CA ALA A 541 -9.10 19.10 3.55
C ALA A 541 -10.58 19.25 3.19
N ASP A 542 -10.95 20.34 2.51
CA ASP A 542 -12.32 20.59 2.02
C ASP A 542 -12.74 19.56 0.96
N ASP A 543 -11.85 19.25 0.02
CA ASP A 543 -12.11 18.20 -0.97
C ASP A 543 -12.35 16.85 -0.29
N TYR A 544 -11.55 16.51 0.71
CA TYR A 544 -11.71 15.27 1.47
C TYR A 544 -13.00 15.24 2.28
N ALA A 545 -13.40 16.34 2.90
CA ALA A 545 -14.63 16.43 3.68
C ALA A 545 -15.88 16.05 2.87
N ARG A 546 -15.87 16.23 1.53
CA ARG A 546 -16.95 15.83 0.62
C ARG A 546 -17.17 14.31 0.58
N ARG A 547 -16.20 13.49 0.99
CA ARG A 547 -16.17 12.02 0.84
C ARG A 547 -15.57 11.25 2.01
N SER A 548 -15.18 11.91 3.10
CA SER A 548 -14.55 11.26 4.26
C SER A 548 -15.45 10.23 4.95
N ASP A 549 -16.78 10.42 4.88
CA ASP A 549 -17.78 9.45 5.35
C ASP A 549 -17.69 8.10 4.64
N LEU A 550 -17.19 8.08 3.40
CA LEU A 550 -17.03 6.84 2.64
C LEU A 550 -15.94 5.92 3.21
N GLN A 551 -15.02 6.44 4.05
CA GLN A 551 -14.01 5.64 4.73
C GLN A 551 -14.59 4.56 5.66
N TYR A 552 -15.83 4.69 6.08
CA TYR A 552 -16.55 3.68 6.88
C TYR A 552 -17.12 2.53 6.03
N HIS A 553 -17.09 2.64 4.71
CA HIS A 553 -17.76 1.74 3.77
C HIS A 553 -16.76 1.03 2.88
N PHE A 554 -17.04 -0.22 2.55
CA PHE A 554 -16.24 -0.96 1.59
C PHE A 554 -16.41 -0.35 0.18
N MET A 555 -15.34 -0.34 -0.59
CA MET A 555 -15.39 -0.10 -2.03
C MET A 555 -15.80 -1.42 -2.70
N ASP A 556 -17.03 -1.51 -3.18
CA ASP A 556 -17.57 -2.77 -3.69
C ASP A 556 -17.39 -2.96 -5.19
N ARG A 557 -17.35 -1.86 -5.93
CA ARG A 557 -17.26 -1.93 -7.37
C ARG A 557 -16.55 -0.71 -7.95
N HIS A 558 -15.75 -0.97 -8.98
CA HIS A 558 -15.15 0.06 -9.82
C HIS A 558 -15.48 -0.29 -11.28
N ASP A 559 -16.01 0.68 -12.02
CA ASP A 559 -16.45 0.53 -13.41
C ASP A 559 -15.73 1.56 -14.29
N ILE A 560 -15.21 1.10 -15.42
CA ILE A 560 -14.69 1.94 -16.50
C ILE A 560 -15.85 2.22 -17.43
N LEU A 561 -16.46 3.42 -17.33
CA LEU A 561 -17.66 3.79 -18.10
C LEU A 561 -17.32 4.34 -19.49
N GLY A 562 -16.05 4.72 -19.70
CA GLY A 562 -15.53 5.26 -20.94
C GLY A 562 -14.02 5.45 -20.88
N LYS A 563 -13.45 6.12 -21.87
CA LYS A 563 -12.00 6.36 -21.93
C LYS A 563 -11.50 7.11 -20.68
N ASP A 564 -12.23 8.14 -20.27
CA ASP A 564 -11.83 9.10 -19.25
C ASP A 564 -12.91 9.27 -18.14
N LEU A 565 -13.89 8.37 -18.06
CA LEU A 565 -14.94 8.38 -17.06
C LEU A 565 -14.97 7.05 -16.32
N VAL A 566 -14.87 7.10 -14.99
CA VAL A 566 -14.93 5.94 -14.11
C VAL A 566 -15.97 6.16 -13.01
N ARG A 567 -16.44 5.05 -12.42
CA ARG A 567 -17.37 5.07 -11.29
C ARG A 567 -16.89 4.10 -10.23
N THR A 568 -16.80 4.57 -9.00
CA THR A 568 -16.60 3.74 -7.81
C THR A 568 -17.89 3.65 -7.02
N THR A 569 -18.31 2.44 -6.63
CA THR A 569 -19.52 2.21 -5.84
C THR A 569 -19.15 1.62 -4.48
N TYR A 570 -19.76 2.15 -3.43
CA TYR A 570 -19.51 1.76 -2.03
C TYR A 570 -20.64 0.91 -1.47
N SER A 571 -20.36 0.17 -0.39
CA SER A 571 -21.29 -0.78 0.24
C SER A 571 -22.59 -0.14 0.79
N ASN A 572 -22.60 1.18 1.03
CA ASN A 572 -23.79 1.94 1.38
C ASN A 572 -24.59 2.44 0.17
N GLY A 573 -24.21 2.05 -1.05
CA GLY A 573 -24.84 2.48 -2.29
C GLY A 573 -24.38 3.86 -2.80
N ALA A 574 -23.47 4.54 -2.10
CA ALA A 574 -22.86 5.78 -2.60
C ALA A 574 -22.01 5.49 -3.84
N ARG A 575 -21.97 6.46 -4.75
CA ARG A 575 -21.21 6.36 -6.00
C ARG A 575 -20.38 7.62 -6.18
N VAL A 576 -19.12 7.43 -6.58
CA VAL A 576 -18.21 8.50 -6.97
C VAL A 576 -17.92 8.37 -8.46
N TYR A 577 -18.34 9.35 -9.23
CA TYR A 577 -18.04 9.44 -10.66
C TYR A 577 -16.87 10.38 -10.84
N VAL A 578 -15.83 9.95 -11.58
CA VAL A 578 -14.62 10.74 -11.80
C VAL A 578 -14.41 10.91 -13.30
N ASN A 579 -14.36 12.17 -13.74
CA ASN A 579 -14.17 12.57 -15.12
C ASN A 579 -12.78 13.17 -15.33
N TYR A 580 -11.93 12.45 -16.06
CA TYR A 580 -10.58 12.89 -16.45
C TYR A 580 -10.54 13.66 -17.77
N ALA A 581 -11.67 13.79 -18.49
CA ALA A 581 -11.74 14.50 -19.76
C ALA A 581 -11.80 16.02 -19.57
N ASP A 582 -11.43 16.73 -20.65
CA ASP A 582 -11.50 18.20 -20.75
C ASP A 582 -12.91 18.74 -21.03
N ALA A 583 -13.90 17.87 -21.12
CA ALA A 583 -15.32 18.21 -21.32
C ALA A 583 -16.20 17.48 -20.30
N PRO A 584 -17.38 18.04 -19.95
CA PRO A 584 -18.35 17.35 -19.12
C PRO A 584 -18.76 16.00 -19.72
N GLN A 585 -18.96 14.99 -18.87
CA GLN A 585 -19.44 13.66 -19.27
C GLN A 585 -20.66 13.26 -18.43
N THR A 586 -21.56 12.49 -19.02
CA THR A 586 -22.77 12.03 -18.34
C THR A 586 -22.85 10.51 -18.35
N ALA A 587 -23.10 9.93 -17.17
CA ALA A 587 -23.41 8.51 -17.00
C ALA A 587 -24.45 8.34 -15.90
N ASP A 588 -25.36 7.37 -16.02
CA ASP A 588 -26.43 7.05 -15.06
C ASP A 588 -27.28 8.30 -14.69
N GLY A 589 -27.44 9.26 -15.59
CA GLY A 589 -28.14 10.52 -15.33
C GLY A 589 -27.36 11.56 -14.51
N VAL A 590 -26.07 11.28 -14.20
CA VAL A 590 -25.18 12.20 -13.48
C VAL A 590 -24.23 12.86 -14.46
N THR A 591 -24.26 14.20 -14.54
CA THR A 591 -23.30 15.00 -15.32
C THR A 591 -22.13 15.40 -14.44
N VAL A 592 -20.93 14.99 -14.82
CA VAL A 592 -19.68 15.30 -14.12
C VAL A 592 -18.93 16.37 -14.92
N PRO A 593 -18.58 17.51 -14.31
CA PRO A 593 -17.83 18.55 -15.00
C PRO A 593 -16.47 18.05 -15.55
N ALA A 594 -15.87 18.80 -16.44
CA ALA A 594 -14.52 18.54 -16.95
C ALA A 594 -13.51 18.54 -15.81
N ARG A 595 -12.62 17.55 -15.77
CA ARG A 595 -11.55 17.41 -14.75
C ARG A 595 -12.07 17.53 -13.32
N ASP A 596 -13.22 16.91 -13.02
CA ASP A 596 -13.84 16.94 -11.70
C ASP A 596 -14.49 15.60 -11.35
N TYR A 597 -15.09 15.51 -10.16
CA TYR A 597 -15.82 14.33 -9.70
C TYR A 597 -17.14 14.72 -9.03
N ALA A 598 -18.07 13.76 -9.02
CA ALA A 598 -19.36 13.90 -8.34
C ALA A 598 -19.57 12.75 -7.35
N VAL A 599 -20.03 13.08 -6.14
CA VAL A 599 -20.45 12.10 -5.13
C VAL A 599 -21.95 12.04 -5.07
N VAL A 600 -22.51 10.89 -5.38
CA VAL A 600 -23.95 10.62 -5.32
C VAL A 600 -24.23 9.66 -4.17
N ARG A 601 -25.07 10.07 -3.24
CA ARG A 601 -25.50 9.25 -2.10
C ARG A 601 -26.92 8.75 -2.31
N PRO A 602 -27.26 7.53 -1.87
CA PRO A 602 -28.65 7.06 -1.88
C PRO A 602 -29.50 7.98 -0.99
N ALA A 603 -30.77 8.13 -1.33
CA ALA A 603 -31.70 8.80 -0.46
C ALA A 603 -31.72 8.09 0.91
N PRO A 604 -31.78 8.82 2.04
CA PRO A 604 -31.96 8.19 3.35
C PRO A 604 -33.22 7.33 3.32
N PRO A 605 -33.22 6.16 3.97
CA PRO A 605 -34.44 5.34 4.07
C PRO A 605 -35.55 6.19 4.68
N LEU A 606 -36.72 6.18 4.04
CA LEU A 606 -37.91 6.84 4.57
C LEU A 606 -38.14 6.30 5.98
N THR A 607 -37.89 7.11 7.00
CA THR A 607 -38.22 6.74 8.37
C THR A 607 -39.75 6.56 8.44
N ALA A 608 -40.20 5.42 8.97
CA ALA A 608 -41.61 5.03 9.09
C ALA A 608 -42.45 5.96 10.00
N SER A 609 -42.03 7.19 10.25
CA SER A 609 -42.62 8.19 11.13
C SER A 609 -43.69 9.08 10.47
N SER A 610 -43.89 9.02 9.14
CA SER A 610 -44.90 9.87 8.47
C SER A 610 -46.23 9.20 8.17
N ALA A 611 -46.43 7.94 8.62
CA ALA A 611 -47.68 7.18 8.38
C ALA A 611 -48.70 7.30 9.51
N ARG A 612 -48.55 8.20 10.48
CA ARG A 612 -49.58 8.47 11.48
C ARG A 612 -49.88 9.97 11.55
N ARG A 613 -50.53 10.52 10.53
CA ARG A 613 -51.39 11.71 10.58
C ARG A 613 -52.13 11.84 9.24
N ARG A 614 -53.21 11.09 9.09
CA ARG A 614 -54.43 11.48 8.39
C ARG A 614 -55.62 10.80 9.06
#